data_29ab06baa577d9e7230664f57f0034bf
#
_entry.id   29ab06baa577d9e7230664f57f0034bf
#
_cell.length_a   1.000
_cell.length_b   1.000
_cell.length_c   1.000
_cell.angle_alpha   90.00
_cell.angle_beta   90.00
_cell.angle_gamma   90.00
#
_symmetry.space_group_name_H-M   'P 1'
#
loop_
_entity.id
_entity.type
_entity.pdbx_description
1 polymer ?
#
loop_
_entity_poly.entity_id
_entity_poly.type
_entity_poly.pdbx_seq_one_letter_code
_entity_poly.pdbx_strand_id
1 'polypeptide(L)'
;MTRLYQPAQAIEATSDDKGQPLSFKWRGWPHPVFQASNHWRIHLEWWRKEIWREYFQVETRGRLTCVVYRDLLTDEWYLERIFD
;
A
#
# COMPACT_ATOMS: atom_id res chain seq x y z
N MET A 1 -2.63 7.46 -16.95
CA MET A 1 -2.33 6.06 -17.25
C MET A 1 -2.05 5.30 -15.97
N THR A 2 -2.64 4.13 -15.80
CA THR A 2 -2.43 3.30 -14.61
C THR A 2 -1.18 2.44 -14.78
N ARG A 3 -0.35 2.39 -13.74
CA ARG A 3 0.82 1.50 -13.71
C ARG A 3 0.63 0.47 -12.63
N LEU A 4 0.70 -0.79 -13.02
CA LEU A 4 0.67 -1.92 -12.11
C LEU A 4 2.09 -2.48 -11.99
N TYR A 5 2.55 -2.62 -10.74
CA TYR A 5 3.86 -3.20 -10.47
C TYR A 5 3.71 -4.69 -10.15
N GLN A 6 4.38 -5.52 -10.92
CA GLN A 6 4.42 -6.97 -10.73
C GLN A 6 5.86 -7.45 -10.82
N PRO A 7 6.46 -7.86 -9.70
CA PRO A 7 5.89 -7.84 -8.35
C PRO A 7 5.73 -6.42 -7.82
N ALA A 8 4.89 -6.28 -6.80
CA ALA A 8 4.74 -5.01 -6.11
C ALA A 8 6.07 -4.56 -5.52
N GLN A 9 6.29 -3.25 -5.47
CA GLN A 9 7.56 -2.70 -4.99
C GLN A 9 7.51 -2.45 -3.49
N ALA A 10 8.54 -2.92 -2.79
CA ALA A 10 8.67 -2.66 -1.36
C ALA A 10 8.85 -1.17 -1.10
N ILE A 11 8.13 -0.65 -0.11
CA ILE A 11 8.22 0.74 0.31
C ILE A 11 8.36 0.80 1.82
N GLU A 12 8.82 1.94 2.33
CA GLU A 12 8.80 2.23 3.75
C GLU A 12 7.61 3.11 4.03
N ALA A 13 6.74 2.68 4.92
CA ALA A 13 5.54 3.45 5.27
C ALA A 13 5.44 3.63 6.76
N THR A 14 4.89 4.76 7.16
CA THR A 14 4.50 5.01 8.54
C THR A 14 2.98 4.96 8.63
N SER A 15 2.47 4.45 9.72
CA SER A 15 1.04 4.33 9.94
C SER A 15 0.65 4.91 11.29
N ASP A 16 -0.64 5.25 11.43
CA ASP A 16 -1.18 5.69 12.71
C ASP A 16 -1.49 4.48 13.60
N ASP A 17 -2.05 4.75 14.78
CA ASP A 17 -2.40 3.70 15.74
C ASP A 17 -3.55 2.80 15.26
N LYS A 18 -4.25 3.19 14.21
CA LYS A 18 -5.31 2.39 13.59
C LYS A 18 -4.84 1.62 12.37
N GLY A 19 -3.54 1.70 12.04
CA GLY A 19 -2.97 1.02 10.89
C GLY A 19 -3.15 1.73 9.57
N GLN A 20 -3.68 2.96 9.57
CA GLN A 20 -3.85 3.75 8.35
C GLN A 20 -2.51 4.35 7.93
N PRO A 21 -2.14 4.29 6.64
CA PRO A 21 -0.86 4.85 6.20
C PRO A 21 -0.88 6.38 6.29
N LEU A 22 0.15 6.94 6.90
CA LEU A 22 0.32 8.39 7.03
C LEU A 22 1.25 8.95 5.97
N SER A 23 2.27 8.18 5.60
CA SER A 23 3.27 8.58 4.63
C SER A 23 4.02 7.35 4.18
N PHE A 24 4.52 7.38 2.96
CA PHE A 24 5.39 6.31 2.49
C PHE A 24 6.52 6.90 1.66
N LYS A 25 7.63 6.16 1.58
CA LYS A 25 8.80 6.54 0.83
C LYS A 25 8.90 5.67 -0.40
N TRP A 26 8.97 6.29 -1.57
CA TRP A 26 9.07 5.60 -2.84
C TRP A 26 10.09 6.32 -3.71
N ARG A 27 11.04 5.56 -4.25
CA ARG A 27 12.15 6.09 -5.05
C ARG A 27 12.93 7.19 -4.33
N GLY A 28 13.09 7.05 -3.01
CA GLY A 28 13.82 8.00 -2.21
C GLY A 28 13.07 9.26 -1.82
N TRP A 29 11.80 9.41 -2.25
CA TRP A 29 11.00 10.59 -1.94
C TRP A 29 9.85 10.26 -1.01
N PRO A 30 9.62 11.10 0.00
CA PRO A 30 8.46 10.93 0.87
C PRO A 30 7.17 11.34 0.16
N HIS A 31 6.12 10.57 0.40
CA HIS A 31 4.80 10.84 -0.14
C HIS A 31 3.80 10.86 1.02
N PRO A 32 3.55 12.04 1.60
CA PRO A 32 2.54 12.15 2.65
C PRO A 32 1.16 11.82 2.10
N VAL A 33 0.40 11.04 2.84
CA VAL A 33 -0.94 10.63 2.44
C VAL A 33 -1.92 11.71 2.86
N PHE A 34 -2.72 12.18 1.91
CA PHE A 34 -3.79 13.12 2.19
C PHE A 34 -5.02 12.40 2.75
N GLN A 35 -5.44 11.33 2.10
CA GLN A 35 -6.56 10.51 2.55
C GLN A 35 -6.51 9.12 1.94
N ALA A 36 -7.14 8.17 2.61
CA ALA A 36 -7.41 6.85 2.05
C ALA A 36 -8.85 6.84 1.56
N SER A 37 -9.04 6.69 0.26
CA SER A 37 -10.36 6.72 -0.36
C SER A 37 -11.03 5.35 -0.37
N ASN A 38 -10.27 4.28 -0.19
CA ASN A 38 -10.78 2.92 -0.13
C ASN A 38 -9.85 2.06 0.69
N HIS A 39 -10.41 1.01 1.28
CA HIS A 39 -9.67 0.12 2.16
C HIS A 39 -10.33 -1.26 2.12
N TRP A 40 -9.52 -2.31 1.92
CA TRP A 40 -10.04 -3.68 1.92
C TRP A 40 -8.96 -4.65 2.36
N ARG A 41 -9.38 -5.85 2.74
CA ARG A 41 -8.47 -6.92 3.14
C ARG A 41 -8.66 -8.13 2.26
N ILE A 42 -7.56 -8.81 1.99
CA ILE A 42 -7.55 -10.10 1.32
C ILE A 42 -6.87 -11.08 2.25
N HIS A 43 -7.56 -12.19 2.52
CA HIS A 43 -6.99 -13.30 3.28
C HIS A 43 -7.27 -14.59 2.50
N LEU A 44 -6.22 -15.18 1.94
CA LEU A 44 -6.29 -16.41 1.18
C LEU A 44 -5.39 -17.44 1.85
N GLU A 45 -5.96 -18.58 2.18
CA GLU A 45 -5.20 -19.74 2.60
C GLU A 45 -5.26 -20.77 1.50
N TRP A 46 -4.10 -21.05 0.94
CA TRP A 46 -3.99 -22.03 -0.12
C TRP A 46 -2.88 -23.00 0.26
N TRP A 47 -3.19 -24.24 0.27
CA TRP A 47 -2.50 -25.35 0.94
C TRP A 47 -0.97 -25.32 1.18
N ARG A 48 -0.24 -24.34 0.73
CA ARG A 48 1.18 -24.10 1.08
C ARG A 48 1.50 -22.62 1.15
N LYS A 49 0.50 -21.77 0.97
CA LYS A 49 0.75 -20.34 0.92
C LYS A 49 -0.42 -19.58 1.50
N GLU A 50 -0.10 -18.75 2.43
CA GLU A 50 -1.07 -17.83 3.00
C GLU A 50 -0.78 -16.42 2.47
N ILE A 51 -1.83 -15.74 2.03
CA ILE A 51 -1.78 -14.33 1.66
C ILE A 51 -2.74 -13.59 2.57
N TRP A 52 -2.21 -12.66 3.33
CA TRP A 52 -3.01 -11.85 4.23
C TRP A 52 -2.52 -10.41 4.10
N ARG A 53 -3.33 -9.59 3.44
CA ARG A 53 -2.94 -8.23 3.07
C ARG A 53 -4.05 -7.25 3.36
N GLU A 54 -3.64 -6.06 3.79
CA GLU A 54 -4.54 -4.94 3.99
C GLU A 54 -4.20 -3.88 2.94
N TYR A 55 -5.16 -3.60 2.06
CA TYR A 55 -4.98 -2.70 0.93
C TYR A 55 -5.60 -1.34 1.23
N PHE A 56 -4.92 -0.31 0.76
CA PHE A 56 -5.41 1.07 0.85
C PHE A 56 -5.27 1.73 -0.51
N GLN A 57 -6.35 2.30 -1.00
CA GLN A 57 -6.27 3.23 -2.11
C GLN A 57 -6.12 4.61 -1.51
N VAL A 58 -4.98 5.25 -1.75
CA VAL A 58 -4.62 6.50 -1.09
C VAL A 58 -4.40 7.60 -2.10
N GLU A 59 -4.70 8.82 -1.67
CA GLU A 59 -4.34 10.03 -2.39
C GLU A 59 -3.25 10.71 -1.60
N THR A 60 -2.14 11.04 -2.28
CA THR A 60 -1.03 11.75 -1.64
C THR A 60 -1.26 13.25 -1.74
N ARG A 61 -0.53 14.01 -0.91
CA ARG A 61 -0.57 15.47 -0.98
C ARG A 61 -0.01 16.00 -2.29
N GLY A 62 0.82 15.21 -2.98
CA GLY A 62 1.30 15.51 -4.32
C GLY A 62 0.35 15.11 -5.43
N ARG A 63 -0.90 14.76 -5.09
CA ARG A 63 -1.97 14.41 -6.04
C ARG A 63 -1.75 13.12 -6.82
N LEU A 64 -0.96 12.21 -6.28
CA LEU A 64 -0.91 10.84 -6.79
C LEU A 64 -2.02 10.02 -6.14
N THR A 65 -2.68 9.20 -6.95
CA THR A 65 -3.58 8.18 -6.44
C THR A 65 -2.91 6.84 -6.65
N CYS A 66 -2.80 6.05 -5.61
CA CYS A 66 -2.12 4.78 -5.71
C CYS A 66 -2.72 3.75 -4.75
N VAL A 67 -2.38 2.49 -5.00
CA VAL A 67 -2.76 1.38 -4.12
C VAL A 67 -1.50 0.89 -3.44
N VAL A 68 -1.49 0.95 -2.12
CA VAL A 68 -0.45 0.37 -1.29
C VAL A 68 -1.06 -0.71 -0.42
N TYR A 69 -0.27 -1.66 0.00
CA TYR A 69 -0.77 -2.67 0.93
C TYR A 69 0.28 -3.02 1.96
N ARG A 70 -0.22 -3.43 3.11
CA ARG A 70 0.59 -3.98 4.18
C ARG A 70 0.40 -5.49 4.18
N ASP A 71 1.50 -6.22 4.12
CA ASP A 71 1.49 -7.66 4.29
C ASP A 71 1.38 -7.94 5.79
N LEU A 72 0.26 -8.50 6.21
CA LEU A 72 0.00 -8.73 7.63
C LEU A 72 0.77 -9.91 8.19
N LEU A 73 1.40 -10.72 7.34
CA LEU A 73 2.26 -11.82 7.78
C LEU A 73 3.67 -11.34 8.11
N THR A 74 4.17 -10.34 7.38
CA THR A 74 5.54 -9.84 7.53
C THR A 74 5.61 -8.44 8.08
N ASP A 75 4.50 -7.73 8.10
CA ASP A 75 4.38 -6.33 8.53
C ASP A 75 5.12 -5.35 7.60
N GLU A 76 5.35 -5.76 6.38
CA GLU A 76 6.00 -4.93 5.37
C GLU A 76 4.97 -4.29 4.44
N TRP A 77 5.33 -3.13 3.89
CA TRP A 77 4.49 -2.37 2.99
C TRP A 77 4.96 -2.46 1.55
N TYR A 78 4.01 -2.40 0.61
CA TYR A 78 4.28 -2.51 -0.81
C TYR A 78 3.43 -1.53 -1.61
N LEU A 79 4.00 -1.03 -2.69
CA LEU A 79 3.27 -0.24 -3.68
C LEU A 79 2.88 -1.16 -4.83
N GLU A 80 1.59 -1.30 -5.06
CA GLU A 80 1.06 -2.19 -6.10
C GLU A 80 0.74 -1.43 -7.39
N ARG A 81 0.17 -0.23 -7.27
CA ARG A 81 -0.38 0.45 -8.44
C ARG A 81 -0.37 1.96 -8.25
N ILE A 82 -0.11 2.66 -9.34
CA ILE A 82 -0.25 4.12 -9.42
C ILE A 82 -1.25 4.42 -10.52
N PHE A 83 -2.21 5.27 -10.21
CA PHE A 83 -3.16 5.79 -11.18
C PHE A 83 -2.68 7.17 -11.63
N ASP A 84 -2.48 7.33 -12.91
CA ASP A 84 -2.09 8.62 -13.49
C ASP A 84 -3.30 9.31 -14.08
#